data_1f917281928784e4ae0e5c7708e763dc
#
_entry.id   1f917281928784e4ae0e5c7708e763dc
#
_cell.length_a   1.000
_cell.length_b   1.000
_cell.length_c   1.000
_cell.angle_alpha   90.00
_cell.angle_beta   90.00
_cell.angle_gamma   90.00
#
_symmetry.space_group_name_H-M   'P 1'
#
loop_
_entity.id
_entity.type
_entity.pdbx_description
1 polymer ?
#
loop_
_entity_poly.entity_id
_entity_poly.type
_entity_poly.pdbx_seq_one_letter_code
_entity_poly.pdbx_strand_id
1 'polypeptide(L)' 'MKSLSIRIDENMLDKLHVIADYEGRSANSQILILIRDCIEKYEKEHGEIELSK' A
#
# COMPACT_ATOMS: atom_id res chain seq x y z
N MET A 1 11.67 10.78 -6.03
CA MET A 1 10.66 9.75 -5.79
C MET A 1 9.87 9.47 -7.06
N LYS A 2 9.47 8.24 -7.22
CA LYS A 2 8.66 7.87 -8.36
C LYS A 2 7.19 7.88 -7.97
N SER A 3 6.33 8.12 -8.93
CA SER A 3 4.89 8.07 -8.69
C SER A 3 4.30 6.85 -9.38
N LEU A 4 3.21 6.38 -8.82
CA LEU A 4 2.49 5.21 -9.31
C LEU A 4 1.02 5.55 -9.42
N SER A 5 0.44 5.26 -10.57
CA SER A 5 -1.00 5.43 -10.76
C SER A 5 -1.68 4.08 -10.84
N ILE A 6 -2.74 3.93 -10.09
CA ILE A 6 -3.54 2.70 -10.16
C ILE A 6 -5.01 3.07 -10.33
N ARG A 7 -5.73 2.19 -11.00
CA ARG A 7 -7.17 2.35 -11.12
C ARG A 7 -7.85 1.50 -10.07
N ILE A 8 -8.79 2.07 -9.37
CA ILE A 8 -9.47 1.39 -8.28
C ILE A 8 -10.97 1.64 -8.38
N ASP A 9 -11.73 0.62 -8.08
CA ASP A 9 -13.18 0.70 -8.05
C ASP A 9 -13.64 1.69 -6.98
N GLU A 10 -14.73 2.43 -7.27
CA GLU A 10 -15.23 3.43 -6.34
C GLU A 10 -15.58 2.85 -4.98
N ASN A 11 -16.21 1.68 -4.97
CA ASN A 11 -16.58 1.04 -3.70
C ASN A 11 -15.36 0.71 -2.87
N MET A 12 -14.31 0.19 -3.53
CA MET A 12 -13.07 -0.12 -2.82
C MET A 12 -12.40 1.13 -2.30
N LEU A 13 -12.43 2.20 -3.09
CA LEU A 13 -11.82 3.45 -2.66
C LEU A 13 -12.58 4.03 -1.48
N ASP A 14 -13.91 4.01 -1.53
CA ASP A 14 -14.73 4.50 -0.42
C ASP A 14 -14.47 3.73 0.86
N LYS A 15 -14.38 2.42 0.74
CA LYS A 15 -14.07 1.57 1.89
C LYS A 15 -12.68 1.86 2.45
N LEU A 16 -11.73 2.10 1.56
CA LEU A 16 -10.39 2.47 1.99
C LEU A 16 -10.40 3.77 2.78
N HIS A 17 -11.18 4.76 2.33
CA HIS A 17 -11.29 6.02 3.05
C HIS A 17 -11.87 5.81 4.44
N VAL A 18 -12.86 4.95 4.58
CA VAL A 18 -13.45 4.64 5.88
C VAL A 18 -12.41 4.04 6.81
N ILE A 19 -11.63 3.10 6.30
CA ILE A 19 -10.58 2.44 7.09
C ILE A 19 -9.51 3.44 7.49
N ALA A 20 -9.10 4.28 6.54
CA ALA A 20 -8.06 5.28 6.81
C ALA A 20 -8.51 6.27 7.87
N ASP A 21 -9.77 6.72 7.79
CA ASP A 21 -10.34 7.61 8.80
C ASP A 21 -10.34 6.95 10.17
N TYR A 22 -10.74 5.68 10.22
CA TYR A 22 -10.77 4.93 11.48
C TYR A 22 -9.38 4.88 12.10
N GLU A 23 -8.36 4.73 11.28
CA GLU A 23 -6.97 4.61 11.75
C GLU A 23 -6.27 5.96 11.86
N GLY A 24 -6.97 7.04 11.55
CA GLY A 24 -6.40 8.38 11.65
C GLY A 24 -5.36 8.68 10.59
N ARG A 25 -5.53 8.14 9.40
CA ARG A 25 -4.60 8.33 8.29
C ARG A 25 -5.31 8.83 7.06
N SER A 26 -4.54 9.44 6.15
CA SER A 26 -5.07 9.74 4.83
C SER A 26 -5.07 8.46 3.99
N ALA A 27 -5.88 8.45 2.92
CA ALA A 27 -5.92 7.30 2.03
C ALA A 27 -4.55 7.02 1.41
N ASN A 28 -3.82 8.08 1.04
CA ASN A 28 -2.46 7.92 0.50
C ASN A 28 -1.52 7.24 1.49
N SER A 29 -1.56 7.67 2.75
CA SER A 29 -0.73 7.05 3.78
C SER A 29 -1.11 5.60 4.00
N GLN A 30 -2.41 5.31 3.97
CA GLN A 30 -2.88 3.93 4.13
C GLN A 30 -2.37 3.05 3.01
N ILE A 31 -2.40 3.54 1.78
CA ILE A 31 -1.92 2.79 0.63
C ILE A 31 -0.43 2.51 0.76
N LEU A 32 0.37 3.51 1.16
CA LEU A 32 1.81 3.33 1.32
C LEU A 32 2.12 2.28 2.39
N ILE A 33 1.36 2.28 3.47
CA ILE A 33 1.55 1.28 4.53
C ILE A 33 1.23 -0.11 4.01
N LEU A 34 0.16 -0.25 3.25
CA LEU A 34 -0.20 -1.55 2.68
C LEU A 34 0.89 -2.06 1.74
N ILE A 35 1.45 -1.17 0.93
CA ILE A 35 2.54 -1.56 0.03
C ILE A 35 3.76 -2.00 0.82
N ARG A 36 4.13 -1.25 1.85
CA ARG A 36 5.27 -1.60 2.70
C ARG A 36 5.05 -2.96 3.35
N ASP A 37 3.87 -3.17 3.91
CA ASP A 37 3.57 -4.44 4.57
C ASP A 37 3.63 -5.60 3.60
N CYS A 38 3.16 -5.39 2.38
CA CYS A 38 3.21 -6.42 1.35
C CYS A 38 4.64 -6.82 1.03
N ILE A 39 5.52 -5.83 0.89
CA ILE A 39 6.92 -6.07 0.59
C ILE A 39 7.61 -6.77 1.76
N GLU A 40 7.38 -6.29 2.98
CA GLU A 40 7.96 -6.90 4.16
C GLU A 40 7.55 -8.35 4.32
N LYS A 41 6.28 -8.64 4.08
CA LYS A 41 5.78 -10.00 4.19
C LYS A 41 6.44 -10.91 3.17
N TYR A 42 6.58 -10.44 1.93
CA TYR A 42 7.21 -11.22 0.89
C TYR A 42 8.67 -11.50 1.24
N GLU A 43 9.40 -10.48 1.67
CA GLU A 43 10.82 -10.64 1.98
C GLU A 43 11.05 -11.53 3.18
N LYS A 44 10.12 -11.51 4.12
CA LYS A 44 10.21 -12.39 5.28
C LYS A 44 10.07 -13.85 4.88
N GLU A 45 9.24 -14.13 3.89
CA GLU A 45 8.98 -15.51 3.44
C GLU A 45 9.96 -15.99 2.40
N HIS A 46 10.47 -15.09 1.56
CA HIS A 46 11.26 -15.46 0.38
C HIS A 46 12.67 -14.87 0.35
N GLY A 47 12.99 -14.04 1.34
CA GLY A 47 14.27 -13.37 1.37
C GLY A 47 14.22 -12.01 0.71
N GLU A 48 15.25 -11.24 0.95
CA GLU A 48 15.31 -9.86 0.49
C GLU A 48 15.29 -9.78 -1.04
N ILE A 49 14.50 -8.84 -1.55
CA ILE A 49 14.42 -8.60 -2.99
C ILE A 49 15.64 -7.81 -3.42
N GLU A 50 16.38 -8.34 -4.37
CA GLU A 50 17.51 -7.63 -4.95
C GLU A 50 17.09 -6.98 -6.25
N LEU A 51 17.35 -5.68 -6.34
CA LEU A 51 17.03 -4.93 -7.54
C LEU A 51 18.26 -4.78 -8.38
N SER A 52 18.26 -5.45 -9.53
CA SER A 52 19.40 -5.28 -10.46
C SER A 52 19.16 -4.03 -11.29
N LYS A 53 20.19 -3.25 -11.36
CA LYS A 53 20.15 -2.01 -12.13
C LYS A 53 21.38 -1.86 -12.93
#